data_6123bf9068b9e64818cd9942c1bc9085
#
_entry.id   6123bf9068b9e64818cd9942c1bc9085
#
_cell.length_a   1.000
_cell.length_b   1.000
_cell.length_c   1.000
_cell.angle_alpha   90.00
_cell.angle_beta   90.00
_cell.angle_gamma   90.00
#
_symmetry.space_group_name_H-M   'P 1'
#
loop_
_entity.id
_entity.type
_entity.pdbx_description
1 polymer ?
#
loop_
_entity_poly.entity_id
_entity_poly.type
_entity_poly.pdbx_seq_one_letter_code
_entity_poly.pdbx_strand_id
1 'polypeptide(L)'
;MENVHPNYEKRMQLLQDTLNCRKTDRVMAAPFYTYLPILLYGETTIKDAIADWRNALPSYYRYHEEFQPDLSYGPSALFPGKPMEALDCQFVRWPGKHFPDENIGFQVPDQEYMAQEEYLEYAEDPTGFLMKKILPRHYRKLAGLGLLDFSMAIWQGGLYATLPAVDPSVREAFDAILSCGQAMNEQVGANARFTLDMIQRGIPSGVDFVTSAPFDIFNDTLRGFLNVSMDMYDCPDELLTAVNAATRVQVRYIRNLIRTGTVKIVGFMLHNGFDSFMSKEQFETFYWPGLKASIDACIENDVIPWIYVEDSFMAKLDIIERDVPAHKVIFTFTGKNDLKAIKERFGGKYCLKGGLLASVIEYGSTEDVEKMVREAIDIYAPGGGLILDTDVALDNAKPENLRTLFDIAHNYIKY
;
A
#
# COMPACT_ATOMS: atom_id res chain seq x y z
N MET A 1 19.51 18.41 -8.69
CA MET A 1 19.58 17.08 -9.36
C MET A 1 20.20 17.30 -10.74
N GLU A 2 21.52 17.35 -10.78
CA GLU A 2 22.26 17.45 -12.04
C GLU A 2 22.37 16.03 -12.62
N ASN A 3 21.94 15.86 -13.88
CA ASN A 3 21.94 14.62 -14.68
C ASN A 3 20.86 13.58 -14.38
N VAL A 4 19.58 13.97 -14.37
CA VAL A 4 18.49 13.01 -14.47
C VAL A 4 18.42 12.46 -15.91
N HIS A 5 18.23 11.13 -16.06
CA HIS A 5 18.12 10.49 -17.37
C HIS A 5 16.96 11.11 -18.19
N PRO A 6 17.14 11.42 -19.48
CA PRO A 6 16.11 12.09 -20.29
C PRO A 6 14.76 11.36 -20.32
N ASN A 7 14.75 10.03 -20.18
CA ASN A 7 13.51 9.24 -20.12
C ASN A 7 12.72 9.43 -18.83
N TYR A 8 13.37 9.86 -17.73
CA TYR A 8 12.68 10.16 -16.49
C TYR A 8 11.70 11.32 -16.67
N GLU A 9 12.17 12.42 -17.24
CA GLU A 9 11.33 13.59 -17.50
C GLU A 9 10.18 13.26 -18.46
N LYS A 10 10.46 12.45 -19.51
CA LYS A 10 9.43 12.00 -20.45
C LYS A 10 8.35 11.15 -19.76
N ARG A 11 8.75 10.19 -18.89
CA ARG A 11 7.80 9.37 -18.13
C ARG A 11 7.03 10.18 -17.10
N MET A 12 7.68 11.14 -16.43
CA MET A 12 6.99 12.05 -15.51
C MET A 12 5.98 12.94 -16.24
N GLN A 13 6.33 13.45 -17.43
CA GLN A 13 5.39 14.21 -18.25
C GLN A 13 4.22 13.32 -18.70
N LEU A 14 4.50 12.08 -19.14
CA LEU A 14 3.47 11.12 -19.50
C LEU A 14 2.54 10.83 -18.32
N LEU A 15 3.07 10.66 -17.10
CA LEU A 15 2.27 10.49 -15.89
C LEU A 15 1.38 11.72 -15.63
N GLN A 16 1.92 12.93 -15.73
CA GLN A 16 1.14 14.15 -15.54
C GLN A 16 0.04 14.32 -16.60
N ASP A 17 0.33 14.03 -17.86
CA ASP A 17 -0.67 14.11 -18.92
C ASP A 17 -1.75 13.04 -18.76
N THR A 18 -1.36 11.82 -18.32
CA THR A 18 -2.30 10.75 -17.99
C THR A 18 -3.17 11.11 -16.79
N LEU A 19 -2.59 11.67 -15.71
CA LEU A 19 -3.34 12.13 -14.52
C LEU A 19 -4.36 13.22 -14.90
N ASN A 20 -3.99 14.12 -15.81
CA ASN A 20 -4.86 15.18 -16.31
C ASN A 20 -5.83 14.72 -17.42
N CYS A 21 -5.92 13.42 -17.67
CA CYS A 21 -6.75 12.82 -18.72
C CYS A 21 -6.50 13.44 -20.10
N ARG A 22 -5.27 13.83 -20.41
CA ARG A 22 -4.89 14.33 -21.74
C ARG A 22 -4.60 13.17 -22.67
N LYS A 23 -4.82 13.40 -23.96
CA LYS A 23 -4.36 12.47 -25.00
C LYS A 23 -2.83 12.47 -25.02
N THR A 24 -2.25 11.28 -25.03
CA THR A 24 -0.80 11.04 -25.04
C THR A 24 -0.39 10.27 -26.29
N ASP A 25 0.89 10.28 -26.64
CA ASP A 25 1.38 9.54 -27.82
C ASP A 25 1.30 8.01 -27.64
N ARG A 26 1.24 7.55 -26.39
CA ARG A 26 1.05 6.13 -26.02
C ARG A 26 0.43 6.06 -24.62
N VAL A 27 -0.09 4.90 -24.27
CA VAL A 27 -0.54 4.64 -22.88
C VAL A 27 0.65 4.32 -21.97
N MET A 28 0.51 4.61 -20.68
CA MET A 28 1.45 4.11 -19.67
C MET A 28 1.19 2.64 -19.39
N ALA A 29 2.26 1.86 -19.13
CA ALA A 29 2.18 0.48 -18.64
C ALA A 29 3.00 0.34 -17.35
N ALA A 30 2.30 0.07 -16.26
CA ALA A 30 2.90 -0.07 -14.94
C ALA A 30 2.14 -1.10 -14.08
N PRO A 31 2.13 -2.38 -14.46
CA PRO A 31 1.52 -3.43 -13.65
C PRO A 31 2.09 -3.44 -12.24
N PHE A 32 1.20 -3.45 -11.25
CA PHE A 32 1.58 -3.57 -9.85
C PHE A 32 1.81 -5.03 -9.48
N TYR A 33 2.83 -5.31 -8.69
CA TYR A 33 3.20 -6.65 -8.25
C TYR A 33 3.83 -6.64 -6.85
N THR A 34 3.78 -7.80 -6.19
CA THR A 34 4.46 -8.04 -4.91
C THR A 34 5.67 -8.95 -5.11
N TYR A 35 5.48 -10.11 -5.77
CA TYR A 35 6.49 -11.16 -5.86
C TYR A 35 6.98 -11.43 -7.29
N LEU A 36 6.38 -10.82 -8.31
CA LEU A 36 6.63 -11.16 -9.72
C LEU A 36 8.11 -11.27 -10.10
N PRO A 37 9.01 -10.30 -9.81
CA PRO A 37 10.41 -10.44 -10.23
C PRO A 37 11.11 -11.64 -9.59
N ILE A 38 10.74 -11.98 -8.35
CA ILE A 38 11.31 -13.13 -7.62
C ILE A 38 10.90 -14.44 -8.31
N LEU A 39 9.59 -14.60 -8.54
CA LEU A 39 9.03 -15.83 -9.10
C LEU A 39 9.38 -15.99 -10.59
N LEU A 40 9.46 -14.88 -11.34
CA LEU A 40 9.77 -14.87 -12.76
C LEU A 40 11.18 -15.42 -13.07
N TYR A 41 12.16 -15.07 -12.26
CA TYR A 41 13.56 -15.45 -12.50
C TYR A 41 14.04 -16.60 -11.62
N GLY A 42 13.43 -16.86 -10.48
CA GLY A 42 13.80 -17.94 -9.56
C GLY A 42 15.24 -17.86 -9.02
N GLU A 43 15.85 -16.65 -9.05
CA GLU A 43 17.22 -16.42 -8.57
C GLU A 43 17.29 -16.36 -7.04
N THR A 44 16.16 -16.12 -6.38
CA THR A 44 15.98 -16.10 -4.93
C THR A 44 14.57 -16.62 -4.62
N THR A 45 14.32 -16.98 -3.35
CA THR A 45 12.99 -17.36 -2.86
C THR A 45 12.28 -16.19 -2.20
N ILE A 46 10.95 -16.25 -2.09
CA ILE A 46 10.18 -15.27 -1.30
C ILE A 46 10.67 -15.27 0.16
N LYS A 47 10.99 -16.43 0.71
CA LYS A 47 11.57 -16.57 2.05
C LYS A 47 12.85 -15.74 2.22
N ASP A 48 13.80 -15.88 1.28
CA ASP A 48 15.08 -15.18 1.36
C ASP A 48 14.91 -13.68 1.11
N ALA A 49 13.99 -13.31 0.21
CA ALA A 49 13.63 -11.92 -0.04
C ALA A 49 12.99 -11.24 1.17
N ILE A 50 12.07 -11.91 1.87
CA ILE A 50 11.47 -11.42 3.13
C ILE A 50 12.53 -11.31 4.23
N ALA A 51 13.42 -12.30 4.34
CA ALA A 51 14.50 -12.25 5.31
C ALA A 51 15.40 -11.03 5.11
N ASP A 52 15.72 -10.70 3.86
CA ASP A 52 16.51 -9.52 3.53
C ASP A 52 16.16 -9.03 2.10
N TRP A 53 15.58 -7.83 1.97
CA TRP A 53 15.18 -7.27 0.68
C TRP A 53 16.33 -7.17 -0.34
N ARG A 54 17.59 -7.11 0.13
CA ARG A 54 18.76 -7.12 -0.75
C ARG A 54 18.85 -8.38 -1.62
N ASN A 55 18.30 -9.50 -1.15
CA ASN A 55 18.25 -10.75 -1.90
C ASN A 55 17.29 -10.68 -3.10
N ALA A 56 16.27 -9.83 -3.04
CA ALA A 56 15.32 -9.63 -4.14
C ALA A 56 15.87 -8.68 -5.22
N LEU A 57 16.78 -7.76 -4.87
CA LEU A 57 17.20 -6.68 -5.77
C LEU A 57 17.70 -7.15 -7.15
N PRO A 58 18.51 -8.23 -7.30
CA PRO A 58 18.94 -8.68 -8.63
C PRO A 58 17.75 -8.97 -9.57
N SER A 59 16.73 -9.69 -9.09
CA SER A 59 15.52 -9.99 -9.86
C SER A 59 14.73 -8.73 -10.21
N TYR A 60 14.62 -7.76 -9.28
CA TYR A 60 13.96 -6.47 -9.52
C TYR A 60 14.70 -5.63 -10.54
N TYR A 61 16.04 -5.52 -10.48
CA TYR A 61 16.84 -4.83 -11.50
C TYR A 61 16.67 -5.46 -12.87
N ARG A 62 16.74 -6.80 -12.96
CA ARG A 62 16.57 -7.55 -14.21
C ARG A 62 15.19 -7.32 -14.82
N TYR A 63 14.12 -7.33 -14.03
CA TYR A 63 12.77 -7.05 -14.50
C TYR A 63 12.67 -5.67 -15.15
N HIS A 64 13.20 -4.63 -14.49
CA HIS A 64 13.14 -3.27 -15.03
C HIS A 64 14.06 -3.08 -16.25
N GLU A 65 15.18 -3.78 -16.32
CA GLU A 65 16.06 -3.77 -17.50
C GLU A 65 15.39 -4.45 -18.71
N GLU A 66 14.73 -5.58 -18.50
CA GLU A 66 14.12 -6.37 -19.56
C GLU A 66 12.81 -5.76 -20.08
N PHE A 67 11.93 -5.33 -19.22
CA PHE A 67 10.57 -4.93 -19.59
C PHE A 67 10.36 -3.40 -19.65
N GLN A 68 11.23 -2.60 -19.07
CA GLN A 68 11.17 -1.13 -19.11
C GLN A 68 9.79 -0.56 -18.74
N PRO A 69 9.17 -0.95 -17.60
CA PRO A 69 7.89 -0.40 -17.19
C PRO A 69 7.97 1.13 -17.03
N ASP A 70 6.84 1.81 -17.12
CA ASP A 70 6.82 3.27 -16.98
C ASP A 70 6.97 3.77 -15.55
N LEU A 71 6.62 2.93 -14.58
CA LEU A 71 6.82 3.18 -13.15
C LEU A 71 7.53 1.98 -12.52
N SER A 72 8.36 2.24 -11.51
CA SER A 72 9.07 1.19 -10.78
C SER A 72 8.41 0.89 -9.43
N TYR A 73 8.39 -0.38 -9.07
CA TYR A 73 8.02 -0.87 -7.74
C TYR A 73 9.21 -1.64 -7.17
N GLY A 74 9.62 -1.28 -5.95
CA GLY A 74 10.71 -1.95 -5.24
C GLY A 74 10.21 -3.02 -4.27
N PRO A 75 11.13 -3.69 -3.56
CA PRO A 75 10.78 -4.77 -2.64
C PRO A 75 10.07 -4.33 -1.36
N SER A 76 9.73 -3.05 -1.21
CA SER A 76 9.06 -2.51 0.00
C SER A 76 7.65 -3.06 0.25
N ALA A 77 7.02 -3.70 -0.75
CA ALA A 77 5.77 -4.44 -0.58
C ALA A 77 5.95 -5.76 0.20
N LEU A 78 7.19 -6.26 0.32
CA LEU A 78 7.50 -7.43 1.13
C LEU A 78 7.56 -7.06 2.62
N PHE A 79 6.96 -7.88 3.48
CA PHE A 79 7.15 -7.70 4.93
C PHE A 79 8.63 -7.93 5.30
N PRO A 80 9.20 -7.14 6.23
CA PRO A 80 10.61 -7.20 6.58
C PRO A 80 10.88 -8.28 7.63
N GLY A 81 11.37 -9.47 7.22
CA GLY A 81 11.55 -10.64 8.09
C GLY A 81 12.48 -10.42 9.29
N LYS A 82 13.70 -9.92 9.08
CA LYS A 82 14.64 -9.64 10.16
C LYS A 82 14.10 -8.69 11.23
N PRO A 83 13.47 -7.54 10.87
CA PRO A 83 12.80 -6.69 11.84
C PRO A 83 11.70 -7.40 12.62
N MET A 84 10.86 -8.19 11.93
CA MET A 84 9.79 -8.96 12.57
C MET A 84 10.35 -10.03 13.53
N GLU A 85 11.44 -10.69 13.19
CA GLU A 85 12.13 -11.66 14.07
C GLU A 85 12.78 -10.97 15.28
N ALA A 86 13.36 -9.79 15.09
CA ALA A 86 13.96 -9.01 16.18
C ALA A 86 12.94 -8.69 17.28
N LEU A 87 11.68 -8.46 16.91
CA LEU A 87 10.58 -8.17 17.82
C LEU A 87 9.80 -9.41 18.31
N ASP A 88 10.05 -10.59 17.73
CA ASP A 88 9.23 -11.81 17.87
C ASP A 88 7.77 -11.56 17.50
N CYS A 89 7.55 -11.23 16.21
CA CYS A 89 6.26 -10.90 15.62
C CYS A 89 5.25 -12.04 15.73
N GLN A 90 4.03 -11.73 16.18
CA GLN A 90 2.92 -12.66 16.36
C GLN A 90 1.80 -12.47 15.33
N PHE A 91 1.68 -11.27 14.73
CA PHE A 91 0.52 -10.93 13.88
C PHE A 91 0.74 -11.20 12.38
N VAL A 92 1.98 -11.39 11.91
CA VAL A 92 2.28 -11.77 10.52
C VAL A 92 2.89 -13.16 10.49
N ARG A 93 2.53 -13.94 9.47
CA ARG A 93 3.11 -15.23 9.17
C ARG A 93 3.82 -15.20 7.83
N TRP A 94 4.99 -15.82 7.72
CA TRP A 94 5.82 -15.78 6.52
C TRP A 94 6.60 -17.09 6.32
N PRO A 95 7.05 -17.37 5.07
CA PRO A 95 7.81 -18.59 4.76
C PRO A 95 9.13 -18.64 5.51
N GLY A 96 9.57 -19.86 5.79
CA GLY A 96 10.79 -20.14 6.55
C GLY A 96 10.60 -20.14 8.07
N LYS A 97 9.62 -19.41 8.61
CA LYS A 97 9.25 -19.46 10.04
C LYS A 97 7.93 -20.21 10.26
N HIS A 98 6.92 -19.95 9.43
CA HIS A 98 5.55 -20.44 9.64
C HIS A 98 5.08 -21.40 8.55
N PHE A 99 5.67 -21.34 7.36
CA PHE A 99 5.33 -22.18 6.22
C PHE A 99 6.56 -22.93 5.71
N PRO A 100 6.43 -24.23 5.35
CA PRO A 100 7.53 -25.00 4.77
C PRO A 100 7.80 -24.61 3.30
N ASP A 101 6.79 -24.14 2.56
CA ASP A 101 6.96 -23.66 1.20
C ASP A 101 7.68 -22.29 1.21
N GLU A 102 8.82 -22.22 0.53
CA GLU A 102 9.69 -21.04 0.51
C GLU A 102 9.18 -19.94 -0.43
N ASN A 103 8.22 -20.24 -1.30
CA ASN A 103 7.67 -19.33 -2.30
C ASN A 103 6.19 -18.95 -2.08
N ILE A 104 5.67 -19.19 -0.89
CA ILE A 104 4.37 -18.67 -0.48
C ILE A 104 4.50 -17.23 0.05
N GLY A 105 3.53 -16.37 -0.24
CA GLY A 105 3.50 -15.01 0.29
C GLY A 105 3.26 -14.97 1.81
N PHE A 106 3.53 -13.82 2.42
CA PHE A 106 3.16 -13.58 3.82
C PHE A 106 1.64 -13.61 3.99
N GLN A 107 1.20 -13.85 5.21
CA GLN A 107 -0.22 -13.83 5.59
C GLN A 107 -0.40 -13.06 6.89
N VAL A 108 -1.49 -12.29 6.98
CA VAL A 108 -1.94 -11.62 8.19
C VAL A 108 -3.21 -12.33 8.67
N PRO A 109 -3.12 -13.20 9.69
CA PRO A 109 -4.29 -13.87 10.23
C PRO A 109 -5.26 -12.86 10.83
N ASP A 110 -6.56 -13.07 10.63
CA ASP A 110 -7.60 -12.30 11.31
C ASP A 110 -7.57 -12.63 12.81
N GLN A 111 -7.24 -11.64 13.65
CA GLN A 111 -7.09 -11.80 15.10
C GLN A 111 -7.51 -10.53 15.83
N GLU A 112 -8.02 -10.71 17.04
CA GLU A 112 -8.37 -9.64 17.93
C GLU A 112 -7.17 -9.27 18.81
N TYR A 113 -6.68 -8.05 18.64
CA TYR A 113 -5.61 -7.45 19.47
C TYR A 113 -6.12 -6.31 20.34
N MET A 114 -7.35 -5.86 20.14
CA MET A 114 -8.01 -4.78 20.86
C MET A 114 -9.41 -5.26 21.27
N ALA A 115 -9.77 -5.13 22.54
CA ALA A 115 -11.10 -5.44 23.03
C ALA A 115 -12.09 -4.32 22.67
N GLN A 116 -13.41 -4.63 22.62
CA GLN A 116 -14.45 -3.67 22.29
C GLN A 116 -14.47 -2.47 23.26
N GLU A 117 -14.25 -2.72 24.54
CA GLU A 117 -14.25 -1.71 25.58
C GLU A 117 -13.06 -0.74 25.52
N GLU A 118 -12.07 -1.05 24.67
CA GLU A 118 -10.83 -0.25 24.57
C GLU A 118 -10.91 0.88 23.54
N TYR A 119 -12.00 1.05 22.80
CA TYR A 119 -12.12 2.10 21.79
C TYR A 119 -11.92 3.52 22.33
N LEU A 120 -12.54 3.83 23.46
CA LEU A 120 -12.43 5.17 24.05
C LEU A 120 -11.02 5.42 24.63
N GLU A 121 -10.40 4.42 25.25
CA GLU A 121 -9.03 4.52 25.71
C GLU A 121 -8.06 4.78 24.54
N TYR A 122 -8.23 4.05 23.43
CA TYR A 122 -7.47 4.33 22.20
C TYR A 122 -7.71 5.76 21.70
N ALA A 123 -8.96 6.22 21.68
CA ALA A 123 -9.31 7.55 21.16
C ALA A 123 -8.74 8.69 22.00
N GLU A 124 -8.60 8.49 23.31
CA GLU A 124 -8.02 9.45 24.25
C GLU A 124 -6.50 9.62 24.07
N ASP A 125 -5.77 8.51 24.01
CA ASP A 125 -4.31 8.51 23.77
C ASP A 125 -3.89 7.40 22.79
N PRO A 126 -4.05 7.58 21.46
CA PRO A 126 -3.68 6.56 20.49
C PRO A 126 -2.23 6.12 20.59
N THR A 127 -1.31 7.03 20.89
CA THR A 127 0.12 6.72 20.95
C THR A 127 0.46 5.88 22.19
N GLY A 128 -0.03 6.29 23.34
CA GLY A 128 0.15 5.53 24.57
C GLY A 128 -0.52 4.17 24.54
N PHE A 129 -1.74 4.09 23.97
CA PHE A 129 -2.45 2.85 23.81
C PHE A 129 -1.69 1.86 22.90
N LEU A 130 -1.23 2.31 21.73
CA LEU A 130 -0.43 1.47 20.84
C LEU A 130 0.85 0.99 21.52
N MET A 131 1.56 1.89 22.21
CA MET A 131 2.83 1.56 22.87
C MET A 131 2.64 0.59 24.04
N LYS A 132 1.62 0.81 24.89
CA LYS A 132 1.41 0.03 26.12
C LYS A 132 0.66 -1.29 25.91
N LYS A 133 -0.21 -1.37 24.87
CA LYS A 133 -1.09 -2.52 24.69
C LYS A 133 -0.89 -3.23 23.36
N ILE A 134 -0.91 -2.52 22.24
CA ILE A 134 -0.93 -3.18 20.93
C ILE A 134 0.45 -3.69 20.55
N LEU A 135 1.50 -2.89 20.69
CA LEU A 135 2.87 -3.37 20.41
C LEU A 135 3.24 -4.61 21.25
N PRO A 136 2.95 -4.68 22.57
CA PRO A 136 3.11 -5.90 23.35
C PRO A 136 2.28 -7.09 22.87
N ARG A 137 1.09 -6.87 22.34
CA ARG A 137 0.22 -7.94 21.81
C ARG A 137 0.68 -8.42 20.43
N HIS A 138 1.24 -7.55 19.61
CA HIS A 138 1.78 -7.86 18.29
C HIS A 138 3.19 -8.49 18.36
N TYR A 139 3.98 -8.11 19.34
CA TYR A 139 5.40 -8.45 19.43
C TYR A 139 5.76 -8.92 20.84
N ARG A 140 6.09 -10.19 20.98
CA ARG A 140 6.30 -10.81 22.30
C ARG A 140 7.43 -10.13 23.09
N LYS A 141 8.52 -9.75 22.42
CA LYS A 141 9.65 -9.07 23.06
C LYS A 141 9.35 -7.65 23.52
N LEU A 142 8.22 -7.07 23.11
CA LEU A 142 7.80 -5.73 23.56
C LEU A 142 6.87 -5.75 24.77
N ALA A 143 6.66 -6.90 25.42
CA ALA A 143 5.80 -7.03 26.60
C ALA A 143 6.13 -6.01 27.70
N GLY A 144 7.41 -5.73 27.93
CA GLY A 144 7.86 -4.76 28.92
C GLY A 144 7.41 -3.32 28.69
N LEU A 145 7.02 -2.93 27.48
CA LEU A 145 6.48 -1.60 27.20
C LEU A 145 5.18 -1.33 27.97
N GLY A 146 4.40 -2.38 28.26
CA GLY A 146 3.17 -2.27 29.05
C GLY A 146 3.37 -1.80 30.48
N LEU A 147 4.59 -1.90 31.02
CA LEU A 147 4.96 -1.42 32.36
C LEU A 147 5.31 0.07 32.39
N LEU A 148 5.57 0.69 31.23
CA LEU A 148 5.96 2.10 31.15
C LEU A 148 4.75 3.00 31.16
N ASP A 149 4.77 4.02 32.02
CA ASP A 149 3.76 5.07 32.05
C ASP A 149 4.41 6.44 32.23
N PHE A 150 4.37 7.24 31.16
CA PHE A 150 4.90 8.59 31.13
C PHE A 150 3.83 9.67 31.30
N SER A 151 2.58 9.30 31.61
CA SER A 151 1.48 10.27 31.79
C SER A 151 1.75 11.27 32.93
N MET A 152 2.44 10.83 33.97
CA MET A 152 2.87 11.68 35.09
C MET A 152 4.31 12.18 34.94
N ALA A 153 4.90 12.10 33.75
CA ALA A 153 6.30 12.49 33.53
C ALA A 153 6.59 13.98 33.81
N ILE A 154 5.56 14.81 33.73
CA ILE A 154 5.72 16.25 34.06
C ILE A 154 5.97 16.51 35.56
N TRP A 155 5.52 15.62 36.45
CA TRP A 155 5.75 15.73 37.85
C TRP A 155 7.19 15.33 38.21
N GLN A 156 7.90 16.16 38.93
CA GLN A 156 9.31 15.97 39.33
C GLN A 156 10.25 15.62 38.17
N GLY A 157 10.00 16.18 36.97
CA GLY A 157 10.82 15.97 35.78
C GLY A 157 10.74 14.54 35.19
N GLY A 158 9.71 13.77 35.54
CA GLY A 158 9.48 12.45 34.98
C GLY A 158 10.36 11.33 35.50
N LEU A 159 11.17 11.56 36.54
CA LEU A 159 12.11 10.54 37.06
C LEU A 159 11.40 9.27 37.53
N TYR A 160 10.21 9.40 38.14
CA TYR A 160 9.46 8.23 38.59
C TYR A 160 8.94 7.33 37.45
N ALA A 161 8.72 7.90 36.26
CA ALA A 161 8.33 7.10 35.06
C ALA A 161 9.43 6.12 34.63
N THR A 162 10.66 6.29 35.07
CA THR A 162 11.78 5.39 34.73
C THR A 162 11.91 4.20 35.70
N LEU A 163 11.18 4.19 36.82
CA LEU A 163 11.27 3.10 37.82
C LEU A 163 11.03 1.70 37.20
N PRO A 164 10.04 1.50 36.28
CA PRO A 164 9.85 0.19 35.64
C PRO A 164 11.04 -0.28 34.78
N ALA A 165 11.97 0.62 34.42
CA ALA A 165 13.12 0.26 33.59
C ALA A 165 14.10 -0.71 34.29
N VAL A 166 13.95 -0.98 35.59
CA VAL A 166 14.70 -2.03 36.30
C VAL A 166 14.17 -3.44 35.98
N ASP A 167 12.95 -3.55 35.47
CA ASP A 167 12.38 -4.83 35.05
C ASP A 167 13.11 -5.38 33.82
N PRO A 168 13.56 -6.65 33.82
CA PRO A 168 14.27 -7.23 32.69
C PRO A 168 13.48 -7.19 31.37
N SER A 169 12.15 -7.29 31.41
CA SER A 169 11.30 -7.26 30.21
C SER A 169 11.30 -5.88 29.52
N VAL A 170 11.43 -4.81 30.29
CA VAL A 170 11.56 -3.43 29.75
C VAL A 170 12.89 -3.31 29.02
N ARG A 171 13.98 -3.82 29.61
CA ARG A 171 15.29 -3.85 28.95
C ARG A 171 15.24 -4.64 27.64
N GLU A 172 14.65 -5.85 27.68
CA GLU A 172 14.47 -6.68 26.48
C GLU A 172 13.71 -5.92 25.37
N ALA A 173 12.65 -5.18 25.73
CA ALA A 173 11.87 -4.41 24.77
C ALA A 173 12.71 -3.31 24.10
N PHE A 174 13.52 -2.57 24.86
CA PHE A 174 14.41 -1.56 24.26
C PHE A 174 15.50 -2.20 23.39
N ASP A 175 16.11 -3.28 23.80
CA ASP A 175 17.13 -4.00 23.02
C ASP A 175 16.51 -4.55 21.71
N ALA A 176 15.28 -5.06 21.77
CA ALA A 176 14.54 -5.51 20.59
C ALA A 176 14.20 -4.36 19.63
N ILE A 177 13.76 -3.21 20.14
CA ILE A 177 13.51 -1.99 19.33
C ILE A 177 14.79 -1.53 18.64
N LEU A 178 15.93 -1.50 19.32
CA LEU A 178 17.21 -1.10 18.73
C LEU A 178 17.62 -2.05 17.62
N SER A 179 17.50 -3.38 17.85
CA SER A 179 17.82 -4.40 16.86
C SER A 179 16.89 -4.31 15.63
N CYS A 180 15.59 -4.12 15.87
CA CYS A 180 14.61 -3.92 14.82
C CYS A 180 14.91 -2.68 14.01
N GLY A 181 15.19 -1.54 14.67
CA GLY A 181 15.52 -0.27 14.01
C GLY A 181 16.75 -0.38 13.12
N GLN A 182 17.78 -1.09 13.55
CA GLN A 182 18.95 -1.39 12.74
C GLN A 182 18.60 -2.19 11.49
N ALA A 183 17.87 -3.30 11.65
CA ALA A 183 17.45 -4.16 10.55
C ALA A 183 16.53 -3.41 9.56
N MET A 184 15.58 -2.60 10.06
CA MET A 184 14.73 -1.75 9.21
C MET A 184 15.53 -0.74 8.42
N ASN A 185 16.50 -0.06 9.04
CA ASN A 185 17.32 0.93 8.35
C ASN A 185 18.13 0.32 7.19
N GLU A 186 18.62 -0.91 7.35
CA GLU A 186 19.31 -1.63 6.27
C GLU A 186 18.38 -1.92 5.09
N GLN A 187 17.17 -2.43 5.35
CA GLN A 187 16.21 -2.79 4.30
C GLN A 187 15.64 -1.56 3.60
N VAL A 188 15.19 -0.56 4.36
CA VAL A 188 14.70 0.71 3.81
C VAL A 188 15.80 1.41 3.02
N GLY A 189 17.04 1.38 3.50
CA GLY A 189 18.18 1.92 2.77
C GLY A 189 18.46 1.18 1.45
N ALA A 190 18.24 -0.14 1.40
CA ALA A 190 18.37 -0.92 0.17
C ALA A 190 17.27 -0.55 -0.85
N ASN A 191 16.01 -0.44 -0.40
CA ASN A 191 14.90 0.00 -1.24
C ASN A 191 15.09 1.44 -1.76
N ALA A 192 15.56 2.35 -0.90
CA ALA A 192 15.84 3.73 -1.30
C ALA A 192 16.93 3.82 -2.38
N ARG A 193 18.01 3.04 -2.25
CA ARG A 193 19.03 2.94 -3.30
C ARG A 193 18.47 2.41 -4.60
N PHE A 194 17.69 1.33 -4.56
CA PHE A 194 17.00 0.79 -5.73
C PHE A 194 16.15 1.87 -6.41
N THR A 195 15.33 2.61 -5.66
CA THR A 195 14.49 3.69 -6.20
C THR A 195 15.33 4.78 -6.88
N LEU A 196 16.44 5.20 -6.25
CA LEU A 196 17.35 6.18 -6.84
C LEU A 196 18.01 5.67 -8.13
N ASP A 197 18.42 4.40 -8.17
CA ASP A 197 18.99 3.77 -9.36
C ASP A 197 17.97 3.68 -10.49
N MET A 198 16.70 3.38 -10.19
CA MET A 198 15.63 3.39 -11.19
C MET A 198 15.39 4.81 -11.75
N ILE A 199 15.39 5.83 -10.92
CA ILE A 199 15.31 7.23 -11.35
C ILE A 199 16.49 7.59 -12.29
N GLN A 200 17.70 7.17 -11.95
CA GLN A 200 18.89 7.38 -12.79
C GLN A 200 18.81 6.61 -14.11
N ARG A 201 18.10 5.49 -14.18
CA ARG A 201 17.82 4.73 -15.40
C ARG A 201 16.58 5.25 -16.16
N GLY A 202 15.95 6.31 -15.66
CA GLY A 202 14.82 6.97 -16.31
C GLY A 202 13.45 6.38 -15.96
N ILE A 203 13.35 5.59 -14.89
CA ILE A 203 12.09 4.98 -14.44
C ILE A 203 11.68 5.60 -13.10
N PRO A 204 10.62 6.42 -13.03
CA PRO A 204 10.13 7.00 -11.79
C PRO A 204 9.47 5.95 -10.88
N SER A 205 9.42 6.24 -9.58
CA SER A 205 8.70 5.43 -8.60
C SER A 205 7.20 5.43 -8.87
N GLY A 206 6.58 4.27 -8.76
CA GLY A 206 5.12 4.10 -8.87
C GLY A 206 4.39 4.28 -7.54
N VAL A 207 5.10 4.15 -6.42
CA VAL A 207 4.59 4.42 -5.07
C VAL A 207 5.77 4.69 -4.12
N ASP A 208 5.67 5.73 -3.33
CA ASP A 208 6.74 6.11 -2.39
C ASP A 208 6.38 5.76 -0.94
N PHE A 209 5.09 5.68 -0.64
CA PHE A 209 4.56 5.27 0.66
C PHE A 209 3.22 4.59 0.47
N VAL A 210 2.95 3.54 1.26
CA VAL A 210 1.70 2.79 1.25
C VAL A 210 1.01 2.92 2.60
N THR A 211 -0.29 3.12 2.58
CA THR A 211 -1.18 3.15 3.74
C THR A 211 -2.54 2.54 3.36
N SER A 212 -3.49 2.56 4.27
CA SER A 212 -4.89 2.15 4.06
C SER A 212 -5.85 3.26 4.53
N ALA A 213 -7.15 3.00 4.53
CA ALA A 213 -8.09 3.89 5.19
C ALA A 213 -7.92 3.82 6.72
N PRO A 214 -8.20 4.89 7.48
CA PRO A 214 -8.13 4.84 8.95
C PRO A 214 -9.00 3.75 9.57
N PHE A 215 -10.15 3.42 8.97
CA PHE A 215 -11.00 2.32 9.39
C PHE A 215 -10.31 0.96 9.26
N ASP A 216 -9.53 0.75 8.17
CA ASP A 216 -8.85 -0.51 7.91
C ASP A 216 -7.84 -0.87 9.02
N ILE A 217 -7.30 0.13 9.75
CA ILE A 217 -6.41 -0.12 10.90
C ILE A 217 -7.12 -0.96 11.96
N PHE A 218 -8.41 -0.69 12.21
CA PHE A 218 -9.18 -1.48 13.18
C PHE A 218 -9.46 -2.88 12.66
N ASN A 219 -9.76 -3.02 11.39
CA ASN A 219 -9.97 -4.32 10.78
C ASN A 219 -8.71 -5.18 10.75
N ASP A 220 -7.61 -4.63 10.23
CA ASP A 220 -6.43 -5.41 9.87
C ASP A 220 -5.51 -5.70 11.07
N THR A 221 -5.46 -4.75 12.03
CA THR A 221 -4.39 -4.79 13.04
C THR A 221 -4.88 -4.68 14.49
N LEU A 222 -6.12 -4.32 14.72
CA LEU A 222 -6.64 -4.09 16.08
C LEU A 222 -7.77 -5.04 16.46
N ARG A 223 -8.94 -4.92 15.83
CA ARG A 223 -10.16 -5.65 16.20
C ARG A 223 -10.36 -6.95 15.44
N GLY A 224 -9.85 -7.03 14.21
CA GLY A 224 -10.18 -8.08 13.27
C GLY A 224 -11.50 -7.83 12.53
N PHE A 225 -11.64 -8.51 11.38
CA PHE A 225 -12.74 -8.32 10.43
C PHE A 225 -14.14 -8.57 11.05
N LEU A 226 -14.29 -9.72 11.74
CA LEU A 226 -15.57 -10.10 12.28
C LEU A 226 -16.03 -9.14 13.38
N ASN A 227 -15.13 -8.80 14.30
CA ASN A 227 -15.46 -7.97 15.44
C ASN A 227 -15.81 -6.54 15.03
N VAL A 228 -14.99 -5.90 14.16
CA VAL A 228 -15.28 -4.52 13.71
C VAL A 228 -16.56 -4.45 12.90
N SER A 229 -16.94 -5.54 12.20
CA SER A 229 -18.23 -5.64 11.51
C SER A 229 -19.42 -5.59 12.48
N MET A 230 -19.30 -6.28 13.61
CA MET A 230 -20.31 -6.28 14.68
C MET A 230 -20.34 -4.94 15.41
N ASP A 231 -19.17 -4.37 15.70
CA ASP A 231 -19.03 -3.12 16.45
C ASP A 231 -19.69 -1.91 15.74
N MET A 232 -19.86 -1.95 14.42
CA MET A 232 -20.65 -0.94 13.69
C MET A 232 -22.12 -0.92 14.12
N TYR A 233 -22.63 -1.99 14.76
CA TYR A 233 -23.99 -2.09 15.28
C TYR A 233 -24.03 -2.04 16.82
N ASP A 234 -23.06 -2.66 17.48
CA ASP A 234 -23.06 -2.86 18.93
C ASP A 234 -22.54 -1.63 19.68
N CYS A 235 -21.54 -0.91 19.13
CA CYS A 235 -20.94 0.28 19.74
C CYS A 235 -20.50 1.32 18.67
N PRO A 236 -21.44 1.80 17.82
CA PRO A 236 -21.12 2.67 16.68
C PRO A 236 -20.46 3.99 17.09
N ASP A 237 -20.84 4.59 18.21
CA ASP A 237 -20.31 5.90 18.66
C ASP A 237 -18.88 5.78 19.16
N GLU A 238 -18.54 4.73 19.89
CA GLU A 238 -17.20 4.42 20.37
C GLU A 238 -16.26 4.10 19.19
N LEU A 239 -16.72 3.25 18.27
CA LEU A 239 -15.99 2.94 17.05
C LEU A 239 -15.72 4.21 16.24
N LEU A 240 -16.73 5.04 15.98
CA LEU A 240 -16.57 6.28 15.23
C LEU A 240 -15.60 7.26 15.92
N THR A 241 -15.67 7.34 17.26
CA THR A 241 -14.74 8.18 18.06
C THR A 241 -13.30 7.70 17.86
N ALA A 242 -13.06 6.40 17.89
CA ALA A 242 -11.75 5.81 17.68
C ALA A 242 -11.25 5.98 16.23
N VAL A 243 -12.11 5.76 15.22
CA VAL A 243 -11.77 5.98 13.80
C VAL A 243 -11.42 7.44 13.55
N ASN A 244 -12.12 8.40 14.15
CA ASN A 244 -11.80 9.82 14.07
C ASN A 244 -10.44 10.14 14.73
N ALA A 245 -10.08 9.47 15.84
CA ALA A 245 -8.76 9.61 16.45
C ALA A 245 -7.65 9.05 15.53
N ALA A 246 -7.85 7.85 14.95
CA ALA A 246 -6.96 7.25 13.97
C ALA A 246 -6.76 8.18 12.74
N THR A 247 -7.85 8.77 12.24
CA THR A 247 -7.82 9.73 11.13
C THR A 247 -6.89 10.92 11.43
N ARG A 248 -7.03 11.53 12.61
CA ARG A 248 -6.16 12.67 13.01
C ARG A 248 -4.68 12.26 13.06
N VAL A 249 -4.40 11.07 13.57
CA VAL A 249 -3.03 10.54 13.63
C VAL A 249 -2.49 10.30 12.23
N GLN A 250 -3.24 9.61 11.37
CA GLN A 250 -2.82 9.28 10.01
C GLN A 250 -2.59 10.53 9.16
N VAL A 251 -3.51 11.49 9.16
CA VAL A 251 -3.37 12.74 8.42
C VAL A 251 -2.11 13.50 8.87
N ARG A 252 -1.86 13.59 10.17
CA ARG A 252 -0.63 14.19 10.70
C ARG A 252 0.62 13.44 10.24
N TYR A 253 0.58 12.12 10.23
CA TYR A 253 1.69 11.29 9.78
C TYR A 253 1.98 11.50 8.28
N ILE A 254 0.95 11.44 7.43
CA ILE A 254 1.06 11.71 5.99
C ILE A 254 1.67 13.09 5.74
N ARG A 255 1.17 14.14 6.38
CA ARG A 255 1.71 15.51 6.24
C ARG A 255 3.17 15.61 6.67
N ASN A 256 3.56 14.92 7.75
CA ASN A 256 4.97 14.91 8.19
C ASN A 256 5.87 14.19 7.18
N LEU A 257 5.40 13.07 6.62
CA LEU A 257 6.13 12.31 5.62
C LEU A 257 6.34 13.14 4.33
N ILE A 258 5.28 13.80 3.86
CA ILE A 258 5.33 14.66 2.66
C ILE A 258 6.34 15.82 2.83
N ARG A 259 6.45 16.39 4.04
CA ARG A 259 7.43 17.46 4.33
C ARG A 259 8.89 17.05 4.09
N THR A 260 9.21 15.76 4.00
CA THR A 260 10.56 15.31 3.60
C THR A 260 10.91 15.69 2.17
N GLY A 261 9.91 15.99 1.32
CA GLY A 261 10.06 16.38 -0.08
C GLY A 261 10.36 15.24 -1.04
N THR A 262 10.40 13.99 -0.54
CA THR A 262 10.74 12.80 -1.34
C THR A 262 9.52 12.06 -1.85
N VAL A 263 8.35 12.23 -1.21
CA VAL A 263 7.12 11.52 -1.55
C VAL A 263 6.37 12.23 -2.67
N LYS A 264 6.02 11.50 -3.74
CA LYS A 264 5.25 11.97 -4.89
C LYS A 264 3.93 11.22 -5.05
N ILE A 265 3.91 9.94 -4.71
CA ILE A 265 2.74 9.06 -4.82
C ILE A 265 2.54 8.33 -3.49
N VAL A 266 1.33 8.45 -2.92
CA VAL A 266 0.91 7.68 -1.74
C VAL A 266 -0.15 6.68 -2.17
N GLY A 267 0.12 5.39 -1.99
CA GLY A 267 -0.80 4.30 -2.24
C GLY A 267 -1.72 4.07 -1.04
N PHE A 268 -3.03 4.02 -1.29
CA PHE A 268 -4.05 3.62 -0.34
C PHE A 268 -4.58 2.26 -0.75
N MET A 269 -4.13 1.20 -0.09
CA MET A 269 -4.62 -0.17 -0.29
C MET A 269 -5.85 -0.34 0.59
N LEU A 270 -7.03 -0.48 -0.04
CA LEU A 270 -8.30 -0.49 0.67
C LEU A 270 -8.76 -1.93 0.88
N HIS A 271 -8.86 -2.34 2.13
CA HIS A 271 -9.24 -3.69 2.55
C HIS A 271 -10.70 -3.82 2.97
N ASN A 272 -11.39 -2.68 3.13
CA ASN A 272 -12.80 -2.63 3.52
C ASN A 272 -13.54 -1.51 2.77
N GLY A 273 -14.72 -1.16 3.23
CA GLY A 273 -15.54 -0.16 2.56
C GLY A 273 -16.24 -0.68 1.31
N PHE A 274 -16.08 -1.95 0.96
CA PHE A 274 -16.64 -2.61 -0.21
C PHE A 274 -18.16 -2.72 -0.17
N ASP A 275 -18.79 -2.91 -1.34
CA ASP A 275 -20.24 -3.10 -1.45
C ASP A 275 -20.70 -4.38 -0.74
N SER A 276 -19.84 -5.40 -0.67
CA SER A 276 -20.10 -6.65 0.04
C SER A 276 -19.98 -6.54 1.56
N PHE A 277 -19.31 -5.51 2.08
CA PHE A 277 -18.97 -5.35 3.49
C PHE A 277 -19.77 -4.23 4.18
N MET A 278 -19.89 -3.07 3.55
CA MET A 278 -20.58 -1.91 4.11
C MET A 278 -21.73 -1.44 3.22
N SER A 279 -22.88 -1.13 3.84
CA SER A 279 -23.88 -0.30 3.18
C SER A 279 -23.30 1.06 2.79
N LYS A 280 -23.98 1.78 1.91
CA LYS A 280 -23.58 3.13 1.53
C LYS A 280 -23.59 4.08 2.74
N GLU A 281 -24.56 3.95 3.63
CA GLU A 281 -24.68 4.75 4.84
C GLU A 281 -23.54 4.47 5.83
N GLN A 282 -23.20 3.19 6.05
CA GLN A 282 -22.04 2.82 6.87
C GLN A 282 -20.74 3.34 6.30
N PHE A 283 -20.58 3.25 4.97
CA PHE A 283 -19.41 3.79 4.29
C PHE A 283 -19.29 5.29 4.49
N GLU A 284 -20.35 6.07 4.33
CA GLU A 284 -20.34 7.53 4.56
C GLU A 284 -20.14 7.90 6.03
N THR A 285 -20.51 7.01 6.96
CA THR A 285 -20.35 7.26 8.40
C THR A 285 -18.97 6.89 8.91
N PHE A 286 -18.52 5.66 8.66
CA PHE A 286 -17.33 5.09 9.31
C PHE A 286 -16.08 5.12 8.45
N TYR A 287 -16.20 5.00 7.13
CA TYR A 287 -15.07 4.75 6.24
C TYR A 287 -14.63 5.99 5.47
N TRP A 288 -15.56 6.59 4.72
CA TRP A 288 -15.26 7.65 3.77
C TRP A 288 -14.66 8.91 4.39
N PRO A 289 -15.14 9.45 5.53
CA PRO A 289 -14.60 10.69 6.10
C PRO A 289 -13.10 10.60 6.42
N GLY A 290 -12.67 9.47 6.99
CA GLY A 290 -11.27 9.22 7.30
C GLY A 290 -10.39 9.05 6.07
N LEU A 291 -10.84 8.26 5.10
CA LEU A 291 -10.16 8.07 3.83
C LEU A 291 -10.05 9.40 3.07
N LYS A 292 -11.16 10.14 2.97
CA LYS A 292 -11.19 11.45 2.28
C LYS A 292 -10.23 12.46 2.91
N ALA A 293 -10.18 12.56 4.23
CA ALA A 293 -9.24 13.43 4.92
C ALA A 293 -7.77 13.07 4.64
N SER A 294 -7.48 11.77 4.50
CA SER A 294 -6.15 11.28 4.15
C SER A 294 -5.78 11.58 2.68
N ILE A 295 -6.74 11.42 1.76
CA ILE A 295 -6.62 11.79 0.35
C ILE A 295 -6.36 13.31 0.23
N ASP A 296 -7.14 14.14 0.94
CA ASP A 296 -6.99 15.59 0.92
C ASP A 296 -5.62 16.04 1.42
N ALA A 297 -5.10 15.39 2.46
CA ALA A 297 -3.76 15.67 2.96
C ALA A 297 -2.66 15.46 1.90
N CYS A 298 -2.85 14.53 0.97
CA CYS A 298 -1.96 14.36 -0.19
C CYS A 298 -2.18 15.48 -1.21
N ILE A 299 -3.43 15.70 -1.65
CA ILE A 299 -3.79 16.67 -2.70
C ILE A 299 -3.37 18.10 -2.34
N GLU A 300 -3.59 18.52 -1.09
CA GLU A 300 -3.20 19.83 -0.55
C GLU A 300 -1.69 20.11 -0.61
N ASN A 301 -0.89 19.06 -0.73
CA ASN A 301 0.57 19.14 -0.77
C ASN A 301 1.18 18.67 -2.10
N ASP A 302 0.39 18.67 -3.19
CA ASP A 302 0.78 18.27 -4.55
C ASP A 302 1.37 16.85 -4.63
N VAL A 303 0.88 15.94 -3.78
CA VAL A 303 1.18 14.50 -3.79
C VAL A 303 -0.01 13.76 -4.39
N ILE A 304 0.25 12.77 -5.24
CA ILE A 304 -0.76 12.00 -5.95
C ILE A 304 -1.23 10.85 -5.04
N PRO A 305 -2.50 10.81 -4.61
CA PRO A 305 -3.05 9.61 -3.99
C PRO A 305 -3.38 8.57 -5.08
N TRP A 306 -2.89 7.35 -4.88
CA TRP A 306 -3.27 6.19 -5.66
C TRP A 306 -4.17 5.29 -4.81
N ILE A 307 -5.43 5.20 -5.20
CA ILE A 307 -6.48 4.45 -4.48
C ILE A 307 -6.62 3.09 -5.13
N TYR A 308 -6.23 2.03 -4.43
CA TYR A 308 -6.33 0.65 -4.86
C TYR A 308 -7.50 -0.02 -4.17
N VAL A 309 -8.56 -0.30 -4.92
CA VAL A 309 -9.82 -0.86 -4.43
C VAL A 309 -9.85 -2.36 -4.72
N GLU A 310 -9.76 -3.18 -3.68
CA GLU A 310 -9.62 -4.65 -3.80
C GLU A 310 -10.92 -5.41 -4.04
N ASP A 311 -12.09 -4.77 -3.87
CA ASP A 311 -13.42 -5.35 -4.13
C ASP A 311 -14.35 -4.28 -4.72
N SER A 312 -15.65 -4.54 -4.85
CA SER A 312 -16.60 -3.64 -5.50
C SER A 312 -16.87 -2.35 -4.72
N PHE A 313 -16.77 -1.22 -5.43
CA PHE A 313 -17.23 0.11 -4.98
C PHE A 313 -18.31 0.69 -5.90
N MET A 314 -18.99 -0.17 -6.70
CA MET A 314 -19.97 0.28 -7.69
C MET A 314 -21.10 1.10 -7.08
N ALA A 315 -21.58 0.72 -5.89
CA ALA A 315 -22.63 1.47 -5.16
C ALA A 315 -22.16 2.78 -4.53
N LYS A 316 -20.84 3.06 -4.53
CA LYS A 316 -20.22 4.22 -3.85
C LYS A 316 -19.58 5.22 -4.80
N LEU A 317 -19.64 4.97 -6.12
CA LEU A 317 -19.02 5.83 -7.13
C LEU A 317 -19.53 7.27 -7.11
N ASP A 318 -20.79 7.49 -6.72
CA ASP A 318 -21.38 8.84 -6.61
C ASP A 318 -20.78 9.63 -5.43
N ILE A 319 -20.37 8.97 -4.35
CA ILE A 319 -19.68 9.60 -3.22
C ILE A 319 -18.28 10.04 -3.67
N ILE A 320 -17.55 9.18 -4.36
CA ILE A 320 -16.25 9.51 -4.93
C ILE A 320 -16.37 10.69 -5.89
N GLU A 321 -17.33 10.66 -6.82
CA GLU A 321 -17.54 11.71 -7.81
C GLU A 321 -17.92 13.05 -7.17
N ARG A 322 -18.67 13.04 -6.08
CA ARG A 322 -19.07 14.24 -5.34
C ARG A 322 -17.88 14.92 -4.65
N ASP A 323 -17.00 14.14 -4.05
CA ASP A 323 -16.05 14.65 -3.07
C ASP A 323 -14.59 14.69 -3.55
N VAL A 324 -14.21 13.89 -4.55
CA VAL A 324 -12.84 13.87 -5.07
C VAL A 324 -12.68 14.84 -6.23
N PRO A 325 -11.72 15.78 -6.17
CA PRO A 325 -11.47 16.70 -7.29
C PRO A 325 -10.89 15.96 -8.51
N ALA A 326 -11.31 16.38 -9.70
CA ALA A 326 -10.82 15.83 -10.96
C ALA A 326 -9.30 16.03 -11.12
N HIS A 327 -8.64 15.10 -11.82
CA HIS A 327 -7.23 15.16 -12.20
C HIS A 327 -6.23 15.15 -11.01
N LYS A 328 -6.64 14.64 -9.86
CA LYS A 328 -5.79 14.62 -8.65
C LYS A 328 -5.49 13.22 -8.14
N VAL A 329 -6.22 12.20 -8.60
CA VAL A 329 -6.18 10.85 -8.03
C VAL A 329 -6.01 9.80 -9.12
N ILE A 330 -5.26 8.76 -8.83
CA ILE A 330 -5.20 7.52 -9.61
C ILE A 330 -6.09 6.49 -8.91
N PHE A 331 -7.00 5.85 -9.65
CA PHE A 331 -7.83 4.77 -9.15
C PHE A 331 -7.48 3.45 -9.83
N THR A 332 -7.24 2.41 -9.03
CA THR A 332 -7.28 1.01 -9.46
C THR A 332 -8.54 0.37 -8.90
N PHE A 333 -9.33 -0.24 -9.78
CA PHE A 333 -10.48 -1.05 -9.41
C PHE A 333 -10.23 -2.48 -9.87
N THR A 334 -10.31 -3.43 -8.93
CA THR A 334 -10.08 -4.85 -9.23
C THR A 334 -11.21 -5.46 -10.07
N GLY A 335 -11.01 -6.70 -10.54
CA GLY A 335 -11.93 -7.41 -11.43
C GLY A 335 -13.36 -7.61 -10.95
N LYS A 336 -13.68 -7.31 -9.69
CA LYS A 336 -15.06 -7.29 -9.18
C LYS A 336 -15.84 -6.02 -9.53
N ASN A 337 -15.18 -5.04 -10.15
CA ASN A 337 -15.80 -3.80 -10.60
C ASN A 337 -16.02 -3.81 -12.11
N ASP A 338 -17.12 -3.24 -12.58
CA ASP A 338 -17.35 -3.02 -14.01
C ASP A 338 -16.52 -1.81 -14.48
N LEU A 339 -15.28 -2.09 -14.90
CA LEU A 339 -14.35 -1.04 -15.33
C LEU A 339 -14.88 -0.23 -16.53
N LYS A 340 -15.72 -0.84 -17.39
CA LYS A 340 -16.33 -0.12 -18.53
C LYS A 340 -17.35 0.91 -18.03
N ALA A 341 -18.23 0.53 -17.13
CA ALA A 341 -19.18 1.45 -16.50
C ALA A 341 -18.46 2.56 -15.70
N ILE A 342 -17.35 2.21 -15.02
CA ILE A 342 -16.50 3.18 -14.34
C ILE A 342 -15.87 4.15 -15.34
N LYS A 343 -15.35 3.66 -16.48
CA LYS A 343 -14.79 4.52 -17.53
C LYS A 343 -15.84 5.44 -18.16
N GLU A 344 -17.05 4.96 -18.39
CA GLU A 344 -18.15 5.78 -18.90
C GLU A 344 -18.48 6.91 -17.92
N ARG A 345 -18.40 6.66 -16.62
CA ARG A 345 -18.72 7.64 -15.57
C ARG A 345 -17.55 8.56 -15.22
N PHE A 346 -16.36 8.02 -15.07
CA PHE A 346 -15.16 8.72 -14.57
C PHE A 346 -14.22 9.19 -15.68
N GLY A 347 -14.44 8.77 -16.92
CA GLY A 347 -13.61 9.15 -18.05
C GLY A 347 -13.49 10.67 -18.20
N GLY A 348 -12.26 11.16 -18.40
CA GLY A 348 -11.96 12.59 -18.46
C GLY A 348 -11.90 13.31 -17.09
N LYS A 349 -12.21 12.62 -15.98
CA LYS A 349 -12.13 13.19 -14.62
C LYS A 349 -10.99 12.59 -13.80
N TYR A 350 -10.82 11.25 -13.87
CA TYR A 350 -9.85 10.54 -13.04
C TYR A 350 -8.95 9.65 -13.90
N CYS A 351 -7.72 9.49 -13.44
CA CYS A 351 -6.80 8.51 -13.99
C CYS A 351 -7.20 7.11 -13.50
N LEU A 352 -7.48 6.22 -14.45
CA LEU A 352 -7.80 4.81 -14.18
C LEU A 352 -6.56 3.96 -14.44
N LYS A 353 -6.18 3.15 -13.45
CA LYS A 353 -5.07 2.20 -13.55
C LYS A 353 -5.63 0.79 -13.49
N GLY A 354 -5.54 0.05 -14.61
CA GLY A 354 -6.16 -1.26 -14.77
C GLY A 354 -6.35 -1.65 -16.24
N GLY A 355 -7.35 -2.49 -16.49
CA GLY A 355 -7.79 -2.89 -17.85
C GLY A 355 -7.29 -4.24 -18.31
N LEU A 356 -6.37 -4.89 -17.59
CA LEU A 356 -5.80 -6.19 -17.94
C LEU A 356 -6.23 -7.26 -16.93
N LEU A 357 -6.32 -8.51 -17.39
CA LEU A 357 -6.56 -9.67 -16.54
C LEU A 357 -5.23 -10.37 -16.23
N ALA A 358 -4.86 -10.44 -14.97
CA ALA A 358 -3.64 -11.13 -14.51
C ALA A 358 -3.62 -12.59 -14.99
N SER A 359 -4.77 -13.27 -14.92
CA SER A 359 -4.91 -14.66 -15.36
C SER A 359 -4.58 -14.88 -16.85
N VAL A 360 -4.82 -13.90 -17.73
CA VAL A 360 -4.45 -13.99 -19.15
C VAL A 360 -2.94 -13.84 -19.31
N ILE A 361 -2.30 -12.97 -18.53
CA ILE A 361 -0.85 -12.80 -18.56
C ILE A 361 -0.15 -14.05 -18.01
N GLU A 362 -0.71 -14.68 -17.00
CA GLU A 362 -0.16 -15.87 -16.36
C GLU A 362 -0.37 -17.14 -17.18
N TYR A 363 -1.59 -17.37 -17.68
CA TYR A 363 -1.97 -18.67 -18.28
C TYR A 363 -2.21 -18.62 -19.79
N GLY A 364 -2.56 -17.44 -20.36
CA GLY A 364 -2.90 -17.27 -21.77
C GLY A 364 -1.73 -17.49 -22.74
N SER A 365 -2.04 -17.45 -24.02
CA SER A 365 -1.05 -17.36 -25.10
C SER A 365 -0.63 -15.90 -25.35
N THR A 366 0.43 -15.70 -26.11
CA THR A 366 0.85 -14.36 -26.55
C THR A 366 -0.23 -13.66 -27.39
N GLU A 367 -1.00 -14.41 -28.18
CA GLU A 367 -2.13 -13.92 -28.99
C GLU A 367 -3.29 -13.44 -28.07
N ASP A 368 -3.57 -14.18 -26.98
CA ASP A 368 -4.58 -13.77 -25.98
C ASP A 368 -4.17 -12.46 -25.30
N VAL A 369 -2.89 -12.34 -24.93
CA VAL A 369 -2.34 -11.11 -24.32
C VAL A 369 -2.38 -9.96 -25.33
N GLU A 370 -1.95 -10.16 -26.58
CA GLU A 370 -2.02 -9.13 -27.61
C GLU A 370 -3.45 -8.61 -27.78
N LYS A 371 -4.41 -9.53 -27.92
CA LYS A 371 -5.82 -9.19 -28.06
C LYS A 371 -6.31 -8.38 -26.87
N MET A 372 -6.06 -8.87 -25.64
CA MET A 372 -6.49 -8.21 -24.39
C MET A 372 -5.90 -6.80 -24.26
N VAL A 373 -4.60 -6.62 -24.50
CA VAL A 373 -3.95 -5.32 -24.35
C VAL A 373 -4.47 -4.32 -25.38
N ARG A 374 -4.65 -4.74 -26.65
CA ARG A 374 -5.22 -3.87 -27.67
C ARG A 374 -6.66 -3.48 -27.36
N GLU A 375 -7.50 -4.43 -26.95
CA GLU A 375 -8.88 -4.18 -26.54
C GLU A 375 -8.94 -3.21 -25.33
N ALA A 376 -8.07 -3.40 -24.34
CA ALA A 376 -7.99 -2.50 -23.17
C ALA A 376 -7.63 -1.06 -23.60
N ILE A 377 -6.66 -0.90 -24.51
CA ILE A 377 -6.29 0.42 -25.03
C ILE A 377 -7.46 1.02 -25.84
N ASP A 378 -8.07 0.27 -26.76
CA ASP A 378 -9.16 0.75 -27.61
C ASP A 378 -10.41 1.17 -26.78
N ILE A 379 -10.66 0.50 -25.64
CA ILE A 379 -11.83 0.76 -24.78
C ILE A 379 -11.56 1.87 -23.76
N TYR A 380 -10.40 1.80 -23.08
CA TYR A 380 -10.16 2.61 -21.88
C TYR A 380 -9.26 3.84 -22.12
N ALA A 381 -8.46 3.87 -23.21
CA ALA A 381 -7.60 5.03 -23.49
C ALA A 381 -8.31 6.24 -24.13
N PRO A 382 -9.42 6.10 -24.88
CA PRO A 382 -10.12 7.28 -25.42
C PRO A 382 -10.49 8.28 -24.32
N GLY A 383 -10.16 9.56 -24.58
CA GLY A 383 -10.32 10.63 -23.60
C GLY A 383 -9.20 10.73 -22.57
N GLY A 384 -8.14 9.92 -22.71
CA GLY A 384 -6.97 9.92 -21.82
C GLY A 384 -7.20 9.23 -20.47
N GLY A 385 -6.22 9.31 -19.59
CA GLY A 385 -6.35 8.88 -18.20
C GLY A 385 -6.22 7.37 -17.96
N LEU A 386 -5.53 6.62 -18.86
CA LEU A 386 -5.28 5.19 -18.68
C LEU A 386 -3.82 4.90 -18.33
N ILE A 387 -3.62 4.12 -17.25
CA ILE A 387 -2.40 3.37 -16.95
C ILE A 387 -2.75 1.90 -17.03
N LEU A 388 -2.10 1.14 -17.93
CA LEU A 388 -2.29 -0.30 -18.00
C LEU A 388 -1.76 -0.99 -16.77
N ASP A 389 -2.62 -1.73 -16.10
CA ASP A 389 -2.37 -2.54 -14.91
C ASP A 389 -3.30 -3.75 -14.92
N THR A 390 -3.02 -4.71 -14.07
CA THR A 390 -3.85 -5.90 -13.91
C THR A 390 -4.97 -5.68 -12.87
N ASP A 391 -5.98 -6.52 -12.95
CA ASP A 391 -7.16 -6.53 -12.07
C ASP A 391 -6.86 -7.00 -10.63
N VAL A 392 -5.69 -7.58 -10.41
CA VAL A 392 -5.08 -7.91 -9.10
C VAL A 392 -3.57 -7.71 -9.21
N ALA A 393 -2.84 -7.73 -8.09
CA ALA A 393 -1.38 -7.72 -8.12
C ALA A 393 -0.84 -8.85 -9.02
N LEU A 394 0.03 -8.52 -9.96
CA LEU A 394 0.57 -9.48 -10.92
C LEU A 394 1.78 -10.19 -10.30
N ASP A 395 1.56 -11.31 -9.63
CA ASP A 395 2.63 -12.02 -8.93
C ASP A 395 3.22 -13.20 -9.71
N ASN A 396 2.60 -13.59 -10.82
CA ASN A 396 3.12 -14.61 -11.74
C ASN A 396 2.83 -14.25 -13.20
N ALA A 397 3.73 -14.60 -14.11
CA ALA A 397 3.56 -14.34 -15.53
C ALA A 397 4.53 -15.18 -16.37
N LYS A 398 4.15 -15.44 -17.63
CA LYS A 398 5.09 -15.95 -18.63
C LYS A 398 5.94 -14.80 -19.16
N PRO A 399 7.27 -14.96 -19.29
CA PRO A 399 8.15 -13.90 -19.82
C PRO A 399 7.74 -13.39 -21.21
N GLU A 400 7.30 -14.28 -22.11
CA GLU A 400 6.81 -13.93 -23.44
C GLU A 400 5.54 -13.08 -23.39
N ASN A 401 4.64 -13.35 -22.45
CA ASN A 401 3.41 -12.58 -22.26
C ASN A 401 3.71 -11.16 -21.76
N LEU A 402 4.67 -11.02 -20.85
CA LEU A 402 5.13 -9.70 -20.39
C LEU A 402 5.78 -8.91 -21.54
N ARG A 403 6.63 -9.53 -22.38
CA ARG A 403 7.19 -8.86 -23.56
C ARG A 403 6.10 -8.37 -24.49
N THR A 404 5.13 -9.23 -24.81
CA THR A 404 3.98 -8.87 -25.67
C THR A 404 3.21 -7.68 -25.08
N LEU A 405 2.93 -7.69 -23.77
CA LEU A 405 2.24 -6.58 -23.08
C LEU A 405 2.99 -5.27 -23.26
N PHE A 406 4.28 -5.23 -22.89
CA PHE A 406 5.07 -4.01 -22.92
C PHE A 406 5.37 -3.54 -24.35
N ASP A 407 5.61 -4.44 -25.29
CA ASP A 407 5.81 -4.09 -26.70
C ASP A 407 4.57 -3.41 -27.29
N ILE A 408 3.37 -3.90 -27.00
CA ILE A 408 2.13 -3.28 -27.46
C ILE A 408 1.91 -1.95 -26.76
N ALA A 409 2.03 -1.90 -25.42
CA ALA A 409 1.81 -0.67 -24.66
C ALA A 409 2.73 0.48 -25.11
N HIS A 410 3.97 0.17 -25.48
CA HIS A 410 4.94 1.16 -25.92
C HIS A 410 4.78 1.58 -27.39
N ASN A 411 4.19 0.73 -28.26
CA ASN A 411 4.19 0.95 -29.70
C ASN A 411 2.79 1.06 -30.34
N TYR A 412 1.73 0.66 -29.63
CA TYR A 412 0.37 0.70 -30.19
C TYR A 412 -0.28 2.07 -29.98
N ILE A 413 -0.55 2.75 -31.10
CA ILE A 413 -1.15 4.09 -31.13
C ILE A 413 -2.42 4.05 -31.97
N LYS A 414 -3.60 3.91 -31.36
CA LYS A 414 -4.88 3.88 -32.09
C LYS A 414 -6.01 4.67 -31.41
N TYR A 415 -5.79 5.48 -30.44
CA TYR A 415 -6.87 6.21 -29.75
C TYR A 415 -6.86 7.72 -29.98
#